data_f2fd8d7f85739d947db25d2d2612bd1f
#
_entry.id   f2fd8d7f85739d947db25d2d2612bd1f
#
_cell.length_a   1.000
_cell.length_b   1.000
_cell.length_c   1.000
_cell.angle_alpha   90.00
_cell.angle_beta   90.00
_cell.angle_gamma   90.00
#
_symmetry.space_group_name_H-M   'P 1'
#
loop_
_entity.id
_entity.type
_entity.pdbx_description
1 polymer ?
#
loop_
_entity_poly.entity_id
_entity_poly.type
_entity_poly.pdbx_seq_one_letter_code
_entity_poly.pdbx_strand_id
1 'polypeptide(L)'
;MIHKKMKKLFLILVLIILIVIAKFGFQPLTISIDAQKALIEEVGVYSNEVRRLPDGTFLVAVRTFMPDVKAEMVKWWFSDYLQTTEHYKKWHPKDHVWMDWENKEKGRIIGASHLVHEYIGGDLLKLRIQFVSPTELFGYDPNNKNTFVICARVGLIDEEINQAKMCHIVRDTEDGAEMRSRFWLGHIAKRKENEIIPSLVGFVGNTFLVRLLLLNENDADNLREHAKEEMEYLGNLLPTIYQ
;
A
#
# COMPACT_ATOMS: atom_id res chain seq x y z
N MET A 1 -32.61 7.92 -44.58
CA MET A 1 -31.26 7.42 -44.92
C MET A 1 -30.20 7.87 -43.90
N ILE A 2 -30.18 9.12 -43.48
CA ILE A 2 -29.23 9.75 -42.53
C ILE A 2 -29.34 9.07 -41.12
N HIS A 3 -30.52 8.79 -40.62
CA HIS A 3 -30.72 8.19 -39.29
C HIS A 3 -30.14 6.76 -39.17
N LYS A 4 -30.19 5.97 -40.26
CA LYS A 4 -29.54 4.63 -40.28
C LYS A 4 -28.00 4.71 -40.30
N LYS A 5 -27.43 5.73 -40.99
CA LYS A 5 -25.97 5.96 -40.99
C LYS A 5 -25.48 6.41 -39.63
N MET A 6 -26.21 7.31 -38.94
CA MET A 6 -25.86 7.76 -37.59
C MET A 6 -25.91 6.63 -36.56
N LYS A 7 -26.93 5.76 -36.58
CA LYS A 7 -26.98 4.58 -35.71
C LYS A 7 -25.83 3.62 -35.93
N LYS A 8 -25.44 3.43 -37.20
CA LYS A 8 -24.30 2.56 -37.54
C LYS A 8 -22.98 3.15 -37.08
N LEU A 9 -22.79 4.47 -37.20
CA LEU A 9 -21.61 5.18 -36.72
C LEU A 9 -21.51 5.14 -35.18
N PHE A 10 -22.65 5.34 -34.49
CA PHE A 10 -22.72 5.23 -33.04
C PHE A 10 -22.38 3.81 -32.55
N LEU A 11 -22.91 2.76 -33.19
CA LEU A 11 -22.56 1.35 -32.87
C LEU A 11 -21.08 1.04 -33.08
N ILE A 12 -20.49 1.57 -34.16
CA ILE A 12 -19.04 1.41 -34.43
C ILE A 12 -18.21 2.13 -33.34
N LEU A 13 -18.60 3.33 -32.97
CA LEU A 13 -17.92 4.09 -31.91
C LEU A 13 -17.99 3.36 -30.57
N VAL A 14 -19.16 2.84 -30.20
CA VAL A 14 -19.35 2.03 -28.98
C VAL A 14 -18.49 0.75 -29.03
N LEU A 15 -18.42 0.07 -30.18
CA LEU A 15 -17.61 -1.13 -30.35
C LEU A 15 -16.10 -0.81 -30.23
N ILE A 16 -15.65 0.30 -30.82
CA ILE A 16 -14.26 0.78 -30.68
C ILE A 16 -13.95 1.10 -29.20
N ILE A 17 -14.84 1.79 -28.49
CA ILE A 17 -14.69 2.09 -27.08
C ILE A 17 -14.62 0.79 -26.26
N LEU A 18 -15.48 -0.18 -26.53
CA LEU A 18 -15.46 -1.49 -25.85
C LEU A 18 -14.16 -2.28 -26.14
N ILE A 19 -13.65 -2.24 -27.37
CA ILE A 19 -12.37 -2.87 -27.73
C ILE A 19 -11.19 -2.16 -27.04
N VAL A 20 -11.20 -0.84 -26.97
CA VAL A 20 -10.19 -0.06 -26.24
C VAL A 20 -10.24 -0.37 -24.75
N ILE A 21 -11.44 -0.41 -24.16
CA ILE A 21 -11.63 -0.80 -22.76
C ILE A 21 -11.15 -2.25 -22.52
N ALA A 22 -11.52 -3.19 -23.39
CA ALA A 22 -11.10 -4.59 -23.25
C ALA A 22 -9.58 -4.76 -23.41
N LYS A 23 -8.95 -4.01 -24.30
CA LYS A 23 -7.52 -4.16 -24.61
C LYS A 23 -6.61 -3.38 -23.66
N PHE A 24 -7.05 -2.25 -23.14
CA PHE A 24 -6.26 -1.34 -22.28
C PHE A 24 -6.83 -1.16 -20.89
N GLY A 25 -8.09 -1.56 -20.64
CA GLY A 25 -8.78 -1.42 -19.36
C GLY A 25 -8.56 -2.58 -18.39
N PHE A 26 -8.15 -3.75 -18.90
CA PHE A 26 -7.90 -4.96 -18.12
C PHE A 26 -6.43 -5.30 -18.12
N GLN A 27 -5.70 -4.73 -17.20
CA GLN A 27 -4.38 -5.23 -16.84
C GLN A 27 -4.54 -5.91 -15.47
N PRO A 28 -4.39 -7.23 -15.37
CA PRO A 28 -4.34 -7.88 -14.07
C PRO A 28 -3.16 -7.29 -13.30
N LEU A 29 -3.42 -6.95 -12.04
CA LEU A 29 -2.40 -6.46 -11.10
C LEU A 29 -1.50 -7.62 -10.68
N THR A 30 -0.64 -8.01 -11.56
CA THR A 30 0.46 -8.92 -11.26
C THR A 30 1.75 -8.12 -11.33
N ILE A 31 2.22 -7.70 -10.16
CA ILE A 31 3.65 -7.46 -10.03
C ILE A 31 4.30 -8.77 -10.46
N SER A 32 5.13 -8.76 -11.49
CA SER A 32 5.76 -10.00 -11.97
C SER A 32 6.54 -10.66 -10.82
N ILE A 33 6.61 -11.98 -10.81
CA ILE A 33 7.35 -12.74 -9.78
C ILE A 33 8.81 -12.24 -9.69
N ASP A 34 9.41 -11.89 -10.82
CA ASP A 34 10.77 -11.36 -10.87
C ASP A 34 10.89 -9.96 -10.26
N ALA A 35 9.91 -9.07 -10.50
CA ALA A 35 9.87 -7.77 -9.84
C ALA A 35 9.60 -7.88 -8.34
N GLN A 36 8.85 -8.89 -7.89
CA GLN A 36 8.63 -9.18 -6.48
C GLN A 36 9.90 -9.71 -5.80
N LYS A 37 10.64 -10.59 -6.46
CA LYS A 37 11.94 -11.07 -5.97
C LYS A 37 12.95 -9.94 -5.88
N ALA A 38 13.04 -9.09 -6.91
CA ALA A 38 13.91 -7.93 -6.92
C ALA A 38 13.63 -6.98 -5.74
N LEU A 39 12.36 -6.80 -5.34
CA LEU A 39 11.99 -6.02 -4.15
C LEU A 39 12.61 -6.56 -2.86
N ILE A 40 12.77 -7.88 -2.76
CA ILE A 40 13.32 -8.55 -1.57
C ILE A 40 14.84 -8.65 -1.65
N GLU A 41 15.39 -8.99 -2.82
CA GLU A 41 16.78 -9.43 -2.99
C GLU A 41 17.70 -8.31 -3.48
N GLU A 42 17.24 -7.35 -4.28
CA GLU A 42 18.10 -6.36 -4.93
C GLU A 42 18.16 -5.02 -4.22
N VAL A 43 19.37 -4.44 -4.16
CA VAL A 43 19.63 -3.09 -3.67
C VAL A 43 19.55 -2.12 -4.87
N GLY A 44 18.75 -1.06 -4.76
CA GLY A 44 18.93 0.11 -5.61
C GLY A 44 17.94 0.34 -6.73
N VAL A 45 17.10 -0.60 -7.12
CA VAL A 45 16.02 -0.33 -8.07
C VAL A 45 14.82 0.25 -7.29
N TYR A 46 14.46 1.50 -7.56
CA TYR A 46 13.37 2.22 -6.86
C TYR A 46 13.64 2.53 -5.38
N SER A 47 14.67 3.29 -5.08
CA SER A 47 15.01 3.60 -3.68
C SER A 47 14.15 4.68 -3.05
N ASN A 48 13.87 5.79 -3.75
CA ASN A 48 12.99 6.88 -3.29
C ASN A 48 12.35 7.53 -4.52
N GLU A 49 11.21 7.03 -4.96
CA GLU A 49 10.54 7.53 -6.17
C GLU A 49 9.03 7.35 -6.15
N VAL A 50 8.37 8.14 -6.97
CA VAL A 50 6.98 7.94 -7.40
C VAL A 50 6.99 7.61 -8.87
N ARG A 51 6.29 6.58 -9.28
CA ARG A 51 6.20 6.18 -10.68
C ARG A 51 4.83 5.66 -11.04
N ARG A 52 4.25 6.20 -12.12
CA ARG A 52 3.06 5.61 -12.73
C ARG A 52 3.45 4.36 -13.51
N LEU A 53 2.84 3.24 -13.17
CA LEU A 53 3.04 1.95 -13.82
C LEU A 53 2.21 1.84 -15.10
N PRO A 54 2.53 0.90 -16.01
CA PRO A 54 1.83 0.72 -17.28
C PRO A 54 0.32 0.43 -17.14
N ASP A 55 -0.11 -0.11 -16.02
CA ASP A 55 -1.51 -0.38 -15.71
C ASP A 55 -2.26 0.83 -15.12
N GLY A 56 -1.58 1.98 -14.98
CA GLY A 56 -2.10 3.23 -14.44
C GLY A 56 -2.00 3.38 -12.93
N THR A 57 -1.59 2.36 -12.17
CA THR A 57 -1.31 2.48 -10.74
C THR A 57 -0.10 3.38 -10.48
N PHE A 58 -0.01 3.99 -9.29
CA PHE A 58 1.23 4.57 -8.81
C PHE A 58 1.97 3.62 -7.88
N LEU A 59 3.24 3.41 -8.17
CA LEU A 59 4.20 2.87 -7.23
C LEU A 59 4.85 4.02 -6.47
N VAL A 60 4.71 4.00 -5.15
CA VAL A 60 5.47 4.85 -4.23
C VAL A 60 6.52 3.98 -3.55
N ALA A 61 7.78 4.34 -3.69
CA ALA A 61 8.91 3.61 -3.14
C ALA A 61 9.70 4.50 -2.20
N VAL A 62 9.94 4.01 -0.98
CA VAL A 62 10.78 4.67 0.03
C VAL A 62 11.79 3.66 0.55
N ARG A 63 13.01 4.12 0.76
CA ARG A 63 14.08 3.39 1.42
C ARG A 63 14.55 4.20 2.62
N THR A 64 14.51 3.57 3.80
CA THR A 64 14.96 4.19 5.05
C THR A 64 16.04 3.30 5.66
N PHE A 65 17.19 3.88 5.98
CA PHE A 65 18.18 3.24 6.83
C PHE A 65 17.90 3.60 8.30
N MET A 66 17.86 2.60 9.15
CA MET A 66 17.54 2.71 10.58
C MET A 66 18.76 2.23 11.40
N PRO A 67 19.64 3.15 11.85
CA PRO A 67 20.79 2.80 12.67
C PRO A 67 20.36 2.08 13.96
N ASP A 68 21.13 1.07 14.38
CA ASP A 68 20.93 0.31 15.63
C ASP A 68 19.58 -0.42 15.73
N VAL A 69 18.76 -0.44 14.66
CA VAL A 69 17.50 -1.18 14.58
C VAL A 69 17.75 -2.56 13.99
N LYS A 70 16.97 -3.55 14.43
CA LYS A 70 16.89 -4.89 13.83
C LYS A 70 15.46 -5.17 13.38
N ALA A 71 15.31 -6.06 12.41
CA ALA A 71 14.01 -6.44 11.85
C ALA A 71 13.03 -6.93 12.92
N GLU A 72 13.54 -7.59 13.96
CA GLU A 72 12.74 -8.03 15.11
C GLU A 72 12.15 -6.87 15.92
N MET A 73 12.83 -5.71 16.03
CA MET A 73 12.31 -4.52 16.70
C MET A 73 11.10 -3.96 15.96
N VAL A 74 11.16 -3.91 14.63
CA VAL A 74 10.04 -3.47 13.79
C VAL A 74 8.88 -4.47 13.89
N LYS A 75 9.16 -5.77 13.90
CA LYS A 75 8.15 -6.79 14.14
C LYS A 75 7.46 -6.60 15.48
N TRP A 76 8.23 -6.45 16.56
CA TRP A 76 7.72 -6.19 17.91
C TRP A 76 6.89 -4.92 17.98
N TRP A 77 7.31 -3.85 17.31
CA TRP A 77 6.53 -2.61 17.23
C TRP A 77 5.10 -2.86 16.77
N PHE A 78 4.92 -3.52 15.62
CA PHE A 78 3.60 -3.77 15.05
C PHE A 78 2.84 -4.91 15.75
N SER A 79 3.53 -5.95 16.23
CA SER A 79 2.86 -7.10 16.83
C SER A 79 2.46 -6.86 18.29
N ASP A 80 3.27 -6.14 19.06
CA ASP A 80 3.15 -6.11 20.50
C ASP A 80 3.05 -4.69 21.10
N TYR A 81 3.90 -3.75 20.68
CA TYR A 81 4.04 -2.45 21.36
C TYR A 81 2.98 -1.43 20.95
N LEU A 82 2.70 -1.26 19.67
CA LEU A 82 1.77 -0.26 19.15
C LEU A 82 0.33 -0.64 19.51
N GLN A 83 -0.18 -0.06 20.62
CA GLN A 83 -1.51 -0.40 21.18
C GLN A 83 -2.42 0.82 21.37
N THR A 84 -1.87 2.01 21.49
CA THR A 84 -2.63 3.22 21.85
C THR A 84 -2.33 4.40 20.96
N THR A 85 -3.24 5.37 20.95
CA THR A 85 -3.04 6.65 20.26
C THR A 85 -1.77 7.36 20.73
N GLU A 86 -1.39 7.23 22.02
CA GLU A 86 -0.16 7.82 22.55
C GLU A 86 1.08 7.16 21.95
N HIS A 87 1.07 5.83 21.76
CA HIS A 87 2.14 5.13 21.05
C HIS A 87 2.23 5.58 19.59
N TYR A 88 1.07 5.73 18.94
CA TYR A 88 0.98 6.17 17.56
C TYR A 88 1.51 7.59 17.36
N LYS A 89 1.16 8.52 18.27
CA LYS A 89 1.68 9.90 18.27
C LYS A 89 3.18 9.97 18.57
N LYS A 90 3.73 9.06 19.37
CA LYS A 90 5.19 9.00 19.56
C LYS A 90 5.93 8.61 18.28
N TRP A 91 5.30 7.78 17.45
CA TRP A 91 5.88 7.38 16.18
C TRP A 91 6.02 8.56 15.22
N HIS A 92 4.95 9.35 15.01
CA HIS A 92 4.98 10.55 14.17
C HIS A 92 4.21 11.70 14.82
N PRO A 93 4.87 12.52 15.71
CA PRO A 93 4.18 13.49 16.54
C PRO A 93 3.41 14.58 15.77
N LYS A 94 3.84 14.86 14.54
CA LYS A 94 3.27 15.92 13.70
C LYS A 94 1.98 15.46 12.98
N ASP A 95 2.02 14.28 12.41
CA ASP A 95 0.98 13.85 11.47
C ASP A 95 0.04 12.78 12.04
N HIS A 96 0.46 11.99 13.05
CA HIS A 96 -0.38 10.98 13.67
C HIS A 96 -1.33 11.58 14.70
N VAL A 97 -2.64 11.35 14.53
CA VAL A 97 -3.69 11.97 15.35
C VAL A 97 -4.37 10.98 16.27
N TRP A 98 -4.77 9.84 15.74
CA TRP A 98 -5.54 8.83 16.46
C TRP A 98 -5.35 7.45 15.84
N MET A 99 -5.42 6.42 16.67
CA MET A 99 -5.46 5.04 16.22
C MET A 99 -6.34 4.15 17.08
N ASP A 100 -6.80 3.06 16.49
CA ASP A 100 -7.43 1.92 17.15
C ASP A 100 -7.14 0.64 16.36
N TRP A 101 -7.52 -0.50 16.89
CA TRP A 101 -7.33 -1.80 16.26
C TRP A 101 -8.65 -2.55 16.07
N GLU A 102 -8.81 -3.21 14.92
CA GLU A 102 -9.79 -4.27 14.73
C GLU A 102 -9.08 -5.63 14.69
N ASN A 103 -9.66 -6.64 15.35
CA ASN A 103 -9.19 -8.03 15.33
C ASN A 103 -7.72 -8.22 15.75
N LYS A 104 -7.19 -7.35 16.62
CA LYS A 104 -5.81 -7.43 17.10
C LYS A 104 -5.68 -8.46 18.20
N GLU A 105 -4.77 -9.40 18.01
CA GLU A 105 -4.33 -10.35 19.03
C GLU A 105 -2.85 -10.05 19.37
N LYS A 106 -2.48 -10.22 20.65
CA LYS A 106 -1.09 -10.01 21.09
C LYS A 106 -0.13 -10.95 20.36
N GLY A 107 0.97 -10.42 19.87
CA GLY A 107 1.98 -11.18 19.13
C GLY A 107 1.59 -11.52 17.68
N ARG A 108 0.38 -11.17 17.26
CA ARG A 108 -0.12 -11.46 15.91
C ARG A 108 -0.57 -10.19 15.22
N ILE A 109 -0.10 -10.01 13.97
CA ILE A 109 -0.47 -8.85 13.16
C ILE A 109 -1.37 -9.23 11.97
N ILE A 110 -1.14 -10.39 11.35
CA ILE A 110 -1.91 -10.83 10.19
C ILE A 110 -3.37 -11.06 10.60
N GLY A 111 -4.28 -10.44 9.87
CA GLY A 111 -5.73 -10.44 10.14
C GLY A 111 -6.21 -9.24 10.96
N ALA A 112 -5.31 -8.52 11.64
CA ALA A 112 -5.66 -7.27 12.31
C ALA A 112 -5.79 -6.12 11.31
N SER A 113 -6.59 -5.12 11.67
CA SER A 113 -6.66 -3.85 10.94
C SER A 113 -6.28 -2.71 11.87
N HIS A 114 -5.29 -1.92 11.46
CA HIS A 114 -4.91 -0.68 12.08
C HIS A 114 -5.80 0.44 11.53
N LEU A 115 -6.60 1.03 12.40
CA LEU A 115 -7.46 2.16 12.09
C LEU A 115 -6.72 3.42 12.52
N VAL A 116 -6.49 4.35 11.59
CA VAL A 116 -5.69 5.54 11.86
C VAL A 116 -6.33 6.80 11.33
N HIS A 117 -6.11 7.91 12.05
CA HIS A 117 -6.28 9.26 11.53
C HIS A 117 -4.92 9.91 11.47
N GLU A 118 -4.50 10.31 10.28
CA GLU A 118 -3.17 10.91 10.04
C GLU A 118 -3.24 11.96 8.94
N TYR A 119 -2.33 12.92 8.99
CA TYR A 119 -2.18 13.91 7.94
C TYR A 119 -1.19 13.43 6.87
N ILE A 120 -1.64 13.43 5.60
CA ILE A 120 -0.77 13.17 4.44
C ILE A 120 -0.93 14.35 3.48
N GLY A 121 0.14 15.08 3.19
CA GLY A 121 0.09 16.27 2.33
C GLY A 121 -0.76 17.42 2.88
N GLY A 122 -1.06 17.40 4.19
CA GLY A 122 -1.91 18.39 4.85
C GLY A 122 -3.38 17.99 4.95
N ASP A 123 -3.82 16.92 4.30
CA ASP A 123 -5.18 16.39 4.39
C ASP A 123 -5.28 15.32 5.48
N LEU A 124 -6.31 15.42 6.33
CA LEU A 124 -6.59 14.42 7.35
C LEU A 124 -7.26 13.19 6.72
N LEU A 125 -6.53 12.09 6.65
CA LEU A 125 -7.02 10.81 6.15
C LEU A 125 -7.41 9.89 7.31
N LYS A 126 -8.51 9.15 7.12
CA LYS A 126 -9.00 8.13 8.05
C LYS A 126 -8.85 6.77 7.39
N LEU A 127 -7.73 6.12 7.66
CA LEU A 127 -7.34 4.91 6.95
C LEU A 127 -7.61 3.65 7.76
N ARG A 128 -8.01 2.60 7.06
CA ARG A 128 -8.03 1.23 7.56
C ARG A 128 -6.93 0.44 6.84
N ILE A 129 -5.92 0.04 7.60
CA ILE A 129 -4.75 -0.68 7.14
C ILE A 129 -4.89 -2.13 7.59
N GLN A 130 -5.43 -3.00 6.73
CA GLN A 130 -5.64 -4.41 7.00
C GLN A 130 -4.38 -5.22 6.71
N PHE A 131 -3.74 -5.76 7.73
CA PHE A 131 -2.56 -6.60 7.56
C PHE A 131 -2.91 -7.98 7.04
N VAL A 132 -2.22 -8.37 5.97
CA VAL A 132 -2.42 -9.64 5.26
C VAL A 132 -1.13 -10.44 5.19
N SER A 133 -1.26 -11.74 4.92
CA SER A 133 -0.07 -12.57 4.71
C SER A 133 0.78 -12.01 3.56
N PRO A 134 2.12 -11.92 3.70
CA PRO A 134 3.00 -11.58 2.58
C PRO A 134 2.82 -12.52 1.37
N THR A 135 2.35 -13.74 1.57
CA THR A 135 2.06 -14.69 0.48
C THR A 135 1.00 -14.14 -0.51
N GLU A 136 0.12 -13.25 -0.07
CA GLU A 136 -0.86 -12.61 -0.97
C GLU A 136 -0.20 -11.73 -2.03
N LEU A 137 0.91 -11.09 -1.69
CA LEU A 137 1.63 -10.21 -2.59
C LEU A 137 2.76 -10.94 -3.32
N PHE A 138 3.50 -11.80 -2.63
CA PHE A 138 4.71 -12.44 -3.14
C PHE A 138 4.52 -13.88 -3.63
N GLY A 139 3.38 -14.51 -3.32
CA GLY A 139 3.15 -15.93 -3.61
C GLY A 139 3.91 -16.90 -2.68
N TYR A 140 4.78 -16.39 -1.80
CA TYR A 140 5.49 -17.12 -0.75
C TYR A 140 5.70 -16.22 0.46
N ASP A 141 6.10 -16.79 1.60
CA ASP A 141 6.43 -16.01 2.79
C ASP A 141 7.94 -15.70 2.80
N PRO A 142 8.35 -14.43 2.60
CA PRO A 142 9.75 -14.01 2.60
C PRO A 142 10.34 -13.80 4.01
N ASN A 143 9.55 -13.91 5.08
CA ASN A 143 10.03 -13.74 6.44
C ASN A 143 11.09 -14.79 6.80
N ASN A 144 12.14 -14.34 7.47
CA ASN A 144 13.20 -15.20 8.00
C ASN A 144 13.85 -14.52 9.21
N LYS A 145 14.95 -15.09 9.72
CA LYS A 145 15.63 -14.59 10.92
C LYS A 145 16.07 -13.11 10.80
N ASN A 146 16.49 -12.67 9.62
CA ASN A 146 17.08 -11.35 9.40
C ASN A 146 16.21 -10.45 8.51
N THR A 147 15.01 -10.91 8.17
CA THR A 147 14.08 -10.19 7.30
C THR A 147 12.67 -10.28 7.86
N PHE A 148 12.06 -9.13 8.10
CA PHE A 148 10.65 -9.01 8.45
C PHE A 148 9.90 -8.31 7.32
N VAL A 149 8.82 -8.93 6.86
CA VAL A 149 7.96 -8.39 5.82
C VAL A 149 6.53 -8.31 6.34
N ILE A 150 5.95 -7.13 6.24
CA ILE A 150 4.57 -6.85 6.62
C ILE A 150 3.85 -6.20 5.45
N CYS A 151 2.74 -6.78 5.03
CA CYS A 151 1.93 -6.31 3.91
C CYS A 151 0.52 -5.98 4.38
N ALA A 152 -0.12 -5.04 3.68
CA ALA A 152 -1.48 -4.65 4.00
C ALA A 152 -2.27 -4.22 2.75
N ARG A 153 -3.61 -4.28 2.89
CA ARG A 153 -4.58 -3.62 2.04
C ARG A 153 -5.00 -2.33 2.76
N VAL A 154 -5.06 -1.24 2.02
CA VAL A 154 -5.37 0.08 2.58
C VAL A 154 -6.64 0.63 1.95
N GLY A 155 -7.55 1.13 2.76
CA GLY A 155 -8.78 1.81 2.37
C GLY A 155 -9.20 2.84 3.42
N LEU A 156 -10.37 3.43 3.26
CA LEU A 156 -10.95 4.34 4.25
C LEU A 156 -11.71 3.58 5.34
N ILE A 157 -11.75 4.11 6.55
CA ILE A 157 -12.47 3.50 7.69
C ILE A 157 -13.96 3.39 7.38
N ASP A 158 -14.55 4.46 6.85
CA ASP A 158 -15.99 4.58 6.63
C ASP A 158 -16.48 3.94 5.32
N GLU A 159 -15.59 3.31 4.53
CA GLU A 159 -15.91 2.70 3.25
C GLU A 159 -15.53 1.21 3.20
N GLU A 160 -16.36 0.41 2.56
CA GLU A 160 -16.07 -1.01 2.29
C GLU A 160 -15.17 -1.21 1.05
N ILE A 161 -14.27 -0.27 0.78
CA ILE A 161 -13.41 -0.26 -0.41
C ILE A 161 -11.96 -0.07 0.00
N ASN A 162 -11.11 -1.04 -0.37
CA ASN A 162 -9.67 -0.86 -0.36
C ASN A 162 -9.25 -0.12 -1.63
N GLN A 163 -8.26 0.76 -1.52
CA GLN A 163 -7.81 1.65 -2.60
C GLN A 163 -6.33 1.46 -2.93
N ALA A 164 -5.58 0.81 -2.04
CA ALA A 164 -4.16 0.57 -2.21
C ALA A 164 -3.72 -0.76 -1.59
N LYS A 165 -2.51 -1.19 -1.96
CA LYS A 165 -1.73 -2.20 -1.25
C LYS A 165 -0.44 -1.57 -0.77
N MET A 166 0.10 -2.08 0.33
CA MET A 166 1.39 -1.66 0.84
C MET A 166 2.21 -2.85 1.36
N CYS A 167 3.51 -2.65 1.46
CA CYS A 167 4.42 -3.60 2.05
C CYS A 167 5.65 -2.86 2.63
N HIS A 168 6.04 -3.21 3.84
CA HIS A 168 7.34 -2.86 4.40
C HIS A 168 8.21 -4.11 4.44
N ILE A 169 9.40 -4.02 3.89
CA ILE A 169 10.42 -5.07 3.88
C ILE A 169 11.59 -4.54 4.68
N VAL A 170 11.85 -5.14 5.83
CA VAL A 170 12.92 -4.76 6.75
C VAL A 170 13.97 -5.84 6.73
N ARG A 171 15.22 -5.48 6.49
CA ARG A 171 16.38 -6.40 6.52
C ARG A 171 17.45 -5.89 7.44
N ASP A 172 18.01 -6.82 8.23
CA ASP A 172 19.18 -6.53 9.04
C ASP A 172 20.39 -6.21 8.17
N THR A 173 21.16 -5.24 8.62
CA THR A 173 22.47 -4.88 8.12
C THR A 173 23.48 -4.93 9.26
N GLU A 174 24.76 -4.71 8.95
CA GLU A 174 25.82 -4.66 9.96
C GLU A 174 25.53 -3.60 11.03
N ASP A 175 25.20 -2.36 10.61
CA ASP A 175 25.04 -1.20 11.46
C ASP A 175 23.57 -0.85 11.79
N GLY A 176 22.61 -1.74 11.51
CA GLY A 176 21.19 -1.43 11.73
C GLY A 176 20.25 -2.28 10.89
N ALA A 177 19.23 -1.63 10.32
CA ALA A 177 18.31 -2.25 9.37
C ALA A 177 18.03 -1.32 8.17
N GLU A 178 17.76 -1.91 7.03
CA GLU A 178 17.21 -1.24 5.85
C GLU A 178 15.73 -1.57 5.74
N MET A 179 14.87 -0.55 5.73
CA MET A 179 13.46 -0.70 5.42
C MET A 179 13.16 -0.21 4.01
N ARG A 180 12.45 -1.01 3.24
CA ARG A 180 11.90 -0.67 1.93
C ARG A 180 10.39 -0.65 2.03
N SER A 181 9.82 0.53 2.01
CA SER A 181 8.37 0.72 1.96
C SER A 181 7.91 0.82 0.51
N ARG A 182 6.84 0.11 0.18
CA ARG A 182 6.23 0.09 -1.14
C ARG A 182 4.74 0.23 -1.02
N PHE A 183 4.18 1.15 -1.80
CA PHE A 183 2.74 1.38 -1.87
C PHE A 183 2.32 1.33 -3.34
N TRP A 184 1.23 0.65 -3.62
CA TRP A 184 0.62 0.57 -4.94
C TRP A 184 -0.77 1.20 -4.86
N LEU A 185 -0.88 2.45 -5.31
CA LEU A 185 -2.14 3.21 -5.31
C LEU A 185 -2.99 2.83 -6.52
N GLY A 186 -4.30 2.74 -6.34
CA GLY A 186 -5.24 2.38 -7.41
C GLY A 186 -5.58 0.89 -7.46
N HIS A 187 -5.41 0.17 -6.35
CA HIS A 187 -5.90 -1.19 -6.17
C HIS A 187 -7.29 -1.18 -5.55
N ILE A 188 -8.31 -1.07 -6.38
CA ILE A 188 -9.70 -0.98 -5.93
C ILE A 188 -10.27 -2.38 -5.69
N ALA A 189 -10.67 -2.64 -4.45
CA ALA A 189 -11.30 -3.92 -4.09
C ALA A 189 -12.40 -3.69 -3.06
N LYS A 190 -13.62 -4.20 -3.33
CA LYS A 190 -14.67 -4.20 -2.33
C LYS A 190 -14.36 -5.26 -1.28
N ARG A 191 -14.47 -4.89 -0.01
CA ARG A 191 -14.34 -5.80 1.13
C ARG A 191 -15.69 -6.08 1.78
N LYS A 192 -15.78 -7.25 2.39
CA LYS A 192 -16.80 -7.57 3.40
C LYS A 192 -16.02 -8.09 4.60
N GLU A 193 -16.03 -7.32 5.69
CA GLU A 193 -15.12 -7.53 6.81
C GLU A 193 -13.65 -7.57 6.34
N ASN A 194 -12.98 -8.72 6.48
CA ASN A 194 -11.59 -8.92 6.05
C ASN A 194 -11.45 -9.58 4.67
N GLU A 195 -12.55 -10.01 4.04
CA GLU A 195 -12.52 -10.71 2.77
C GLU A 195 -12.72 -9.77 1.58
N ILE A 196 -12.01 -10.02 0.50
CA ILE A 196 -12.25 -9.34 -0.78
C ILE A 196 -13.37 -10.05 -1.51
N ILE A 197 -14.36 -9.29 -1.94
CA ILE A 197 -15.49 -9.82 -2.71
C ILE A 197 -15.50 -9.23 -4.13
N PRO A 198 -15.87 -10.03 -5.14
CA PRO A 198 -16.07 -9.55 -6.51
C PRO A 198 -17.10 -8.41 -6.53
N SER A 199 -16.81 -7.32 -7.26
CA SER A 199 -17.68 -6.15 -7.30
C SER A 199 -17.51 -5.35 -8.58
N LEU A 200 -18.58 -4.66 -9.00
CA LEU A 200 -18.53 -3.77 -10.15
C LEU A 200 -17.56 -2.60 -9.91
N VAL A 201 -17.51 -2.07 -8.68
CA VAL A 201 -16.59 -0.98 -8.33
C VAL A 201 -15.13 -1.42 -8.44
N GLY A 202 -14.79 -2.65 -8.00
CA GLY A 202 -13.46 -3.21 -8.19
C GLY A 202 -13.13 -3.46 -9.66
N PHE A 203 -14.11 -3.98 -10.43
CA PHE A 203 -13.94 -4.19 -11.85
C PHE A 203 -13.66 -2.89 -12.62
N VAL A 204 -14.48 -1.86 -12.44
CA VAL A 204 -14.35 -0.57 -13.13
C VAL A 204 -13.16 0.24 -12.60
N GLY A 205 -12.99 0.28 -11.26
CA GLY A 205 -11.94 1.06 -10.60
C GLY A 205 -10.52 0.61 -10.95
N ASN A 206 -10.33 -0.66 -11.31
CA ASN A 206 -9.02 -1.20 -11.72
C ASN A 206 -8.74 -1.03 -13.22
N THR A 207 -9.57 -0.32 -13.98
CA THR A 207 -9.28 -0.02 -15.38
C THR A 207 -8.24 1.10 -15.49
N PHE A 208 -7.38 1.03 -16.52
CA PHE A 208 -6.37 2.04 -16.79
C PHE A 208 -6.96 3.46 -16.88
N LEU A 209 -8.10 3.61 -17.56
CA LEU A 209 -8.73 4.93 -17.73
C LEU A 209 -9.21 5.53 -16.40
N VAL A 210 -9.81 4.73 -15.52
CA VAL A 210 -10.27 5.22 -14.22
C VAL A 210 -9.07 5.60 -13.36
N ARG A 211 -8.01 4.82 -13.34
CA ARG A 211 -6.77 5.15 -12.64
C ARG A 211 -6.12 6.42 -13.19
N LEU A 212 -6.10 6.58 -14.52
CA LEU A 212 -5.56 7.79 -15.16
C LEU A 212 -6.32 9.06 -14.76
N LEU A 213 -7.63 8.96 -14.57
CA LEU A 213 -8.50 10.09 -14.23
C LEU A 213 -8.54 10.40 -12.73
N LEU A 214 -8.44 9.39 -11.88
CA LEU A 214 -8.66 9.55 -10.43
C LEU A 214 -7.36 9.61 -9.61
N LEU A 215 -6.27 9.03 -10.10
CA LEU A 215 -4.99 9.06 -9.39
C LEU A 215 -4.13 10.21 -9.89
N ASN A 216 -3.63 11.00 -8.98
CA ASN A 216 -2.70 12.08 -9.29
C ASN A 216 -1.33 11.87 -8.65
N GLU A 217 -0.33 12.53 -9.18
CA GLU A 217 1.06 12.37 -8.77
C GLU A 217 1.34 13.08 -7.45
N ASN A 218 0.65 14.19 -7.16
CA ASN A 218 0.84 14.93 -5.92
C ASN A 218 0.45 14.12 -4.69
N ASP A 219 -0.64 13.34 -4.75
CA ASP A 219 -1.04 12.47 -3.65
C ASP A 219 0.00 11.37 -3.41
N ALA A 220 0.56 10.84 -4.49
CA ALA A 220 1.62 9.83 -4.41
C ALA A 220 2.94 10.42 -3.85
N ASP A 221 3.31 11.65 -4.23
CA ASP A 221 4.47 12.35 -3.68
C ASP A 221 4.27 12.71 -2.21
N ASN A 222 3.08 13.18 -1.83
CA ASN A 222 2.72 13.46 -0.43
C ASN A 222 2.85 12.20 0.42
N LEU A 223 2.39 11.05 -0.07
CA LEU A 223 2.56 9.77 0.61
C LEU A 223 4.03 9.37 0.71
N ARG A 224 4.84 9.64 -0.32
CA ARG A 224 6.28 9.35 -0.30
C ARG A 224 7.00 10.13 0.79
N GLU A 225 6.73 11.44 0.89
CA GLU A 225 7.34 12.29 1.92
C GLU A 225 6.89 11.87 3.31
N HIS A 226 5.57 11.65 3.50
CA HIS A 226 5.02 11.18 4.76
C HIS A 226 5.65 9.84 5.21
N ALA A 227 5.67 8.83 4.32
CA ALA A 227 6.22 7.52 4.63
C ALA A 227 7.74 7.56 4.92
N LYS A 228 8.49 8.47 4.26
CA LYS A 228 9.90 8.68 4.55
C LYS A 228 10.09 9.24 5.96
N GLU A 229 9.41 10.34 6.28
CA GLU A 229 9.50 11.00 7.59
C GLU A 229 9.04 10.05 8.71
N GLU A 230 7.93 9.35 8.51
CA GLU A 230 7.37 8.36 9.43
C GLU A 230 8.37 7.26 9.77
N MET A 231 9.02 6.67 8.77
CA MET A 231 9.97 5.57 8.99
C MET A 231 11.31 6.06 9.58
N GLU A 232 11.71 7.30 9.32
CA GLU A 232 12.85 7.94 9.99
C GLU A 232 12.57 8.15 11.49
N TYR A 233 11.36 8.61 11.84
CA TYR A 233 10.93 8.72 13.26
C TYR A 233 10.92 7.36 13.95
N LEU A 234 10.38 6.33 13.29
CA LEU A 234 10.36 4.97 13.83
C LEU A 234 11.77 4.44 14.08
N GLY A 235 12.68 4.66 13.13
CA GLY A 235 14.08 4.25 13.24
C GLY A 235 14.78 4.90 14.44
N ASN A 236 14.48 6.16 14.73
CA ASN A 236 15.03 6.87 15.90
C ASN A 236 14.36 6.44 17.21
N LEU A 237 13.08 6.05 17.19
CA LEU A 237 12.32 5.69 18.37
C LEU A 237 12.67 4.29 18.88
N LEU A 238 12.74 3.31 17.97
CA LEU A 238 12.85 1.89 18.32
C LEU A 238 14.03 1.57 19.27
N PRO A 239 15.27 2.04 19.03
CA PRO A 239 16.40 1.76 19.94
C PRO A 239 16.20 2.31 21.36
N THR A 240 15.34 3.32 21.53
CA THR A 240 15.09 3.96 22.83
C THR A 240 14.05 3.24 23.68
N ILE A 241 13.20 2.41 23.06
CA ILE A 241 12.04 1.78 23.73
C ILE A 241 12.06 0.24 23.69
N TYR A 242 12.84 -0.35 22.79
CA TYR A 242 12.97 -1.81 22.72
C TYR A 242 13.89 -2.30 23.83
N GLN A 243 13.37 -3.22 24.67
CA GLN A 243 14.09 -3.81 25.82
C GLN A 243 14.11 -5.33 25.72
#